data_98c367aa4aa15a410af71207d3dce837
#
_entry.id   98c367aa4aa15a410af71207d3dce837
#
_cell.length_a   1.000
_cell.length_b   1.000
_cell.length_c   1.000
_cell.angle_alpha   90.00
_cell.angle_beta   90.00
_cell.angle_gamma   90.00
#
_symmetry.space_group_name_H-M   'P 1'
#
loop_
_entity.id
_entity.type
_entity.pdbx_description
1 polymer ?
#
loop_
_entity_poly.entity_id
_entity_poly.type
_entity_poly.pdbx_seq_one_letter_code
_entity_poly.pdbx_strand_id
1 'polypeptide(L)'
;MAKSKHKILGVALLALTMALSGCSGAGGKDASTANNSGGTGASSLEPVTLEIVVPGGKGANFDEVLAEVNKRLKAEMNTQVKITMVDFADLNQKTNVMLASGESVDLIFDAPWLHLDTMAAQGYYEELSELLEKYGPNVLKTRPQQMWDANKINGSIYGVPLGNAYTQQRSVFIRKDLREQLNLPPVKTYEELKAYLYAIRDHYPGITPLIAGADDVTYTWVNWLIRDDTSVSIRPTNFAGASLMLYYKGNDGKAYNFFETKEPKIWSNILDVRKLFVDKIMSQDVLTNKTSSAEMQLQNKVAATPQMAFGIPKPFNDQLKQVMPDGELEAVRLFDITPGKNLSNFKMDNFICIVKTSKHKDRAMMFLDWANRQENYDLLERGIEGVNWKSVGDHQYETLNNDGGIVSFQLMLNPVLEREWAGTDEETAKYSQFIAQADNFTKDIMTGFSFDPTPVKNEVAQFATIQAKYYSGLFNGALDPDEYFVKFKAEGETVLKKIQTELQKQVDDFLAKK
;
A
#
# COMPACT_ATOMS: atom_id res chain seq x y z
N MET A 1 48.44 5.32 -30.24
CA MET A 1 49.49 6.29 -29.88
C MET A 1 48.93 7.14 -28.74
N ALA A 2 49.43 7.31 -27.57
CA ALA A 2 50.62 6.94 -26.79
C ALA A 2 50.08 6.76 -25.34
N LYS A 3 50.34 5.74 -24.60
CA LYS A 3 51.38 5.34 -23.65
C LYS A 3 51.90 6.49 -22.74
N SER A 4 51.71 6.35 -21.43
CA SER A 4 52.73 6.51 -20.38
C SER A 4 52.09 6.45 -18.99
N LYS A 5 52.31 5.43 -18.19
CA LYS A 5 53.38 5.00 -17.27
C LYS A 5 53.21 5.56 -15.84
N HIS A 6 52.94 4.62 -14.97
CA HIS A 6 53.43 4.31 -13.60
C HIS A 6 54.16 5.38 -12.80
N LYS A 7 53.82 5.49 -11.49
CA LYS A 7 54.81 5.34 -10.40
C LYS A 7 54.16 4.88 -9.08
N ILE A 8 54.72 3.82 -8.57
CA ILE A 8 54.59 3.22 -7.24
C ILE A 8 55.67 3.86 -6.35
N LEU A 9 55.43 3.97 -5.07
CA LEU A 9 56.26 3.97 -3.85
C LEU A 9 55.60 4.84 -2.77
N GLY A 10 55.56 4.53 -1.50
CA GLY A 10 56.22 3.55 -0.66
C GLY A 10 55.65 3.56 0.74
N VAL A 11 55.86 2.46 1.35
CA VAL A 11 55.59 2.07 2.72
C VAL A 11 56.36 2.92 3.74
N ALA A 12 55.75 3.27 4.87
CA ALA A 12 56.48 3.45 6.13
C ALA A 12 55.60 3.04 7.32
N LEU A 13 56.02 1.97 7.92
CA LEU A 13 55.67 1.42 9.22
C LEU A 13 56.30 2.28 10.31
N LEU A 14 55.60 2.63 11.40
CA LEU A 14 56.24 2.83 12.71
C LEU A 14 55.28 2.39 13.83
N ALA A 15 55.79 1.48 14.62
CA ALA A 15 55.15 0.88 15.79
C ALA A 15 55.69 1.52 17.09
N LEU A 16 54.96 1.24 18.15
CA LEU A 16 55.37 1.17 19.58
C LEU A 16 55.42 2.54 20.34
N THR A 17 54.66 2.71 21.43
CA THR A 17 55.10 2.27 22.77
C THR A 17 53.96 2.36 23.82
N MET A 18 53.89 1.33 24.64
CA MET A 18 53.11 1.25 25.91
C MET A 18 53.71 2.17 26.98
N ALA A 19 52.89 2.62 27.89
CA ALA A 19 53.29 2.87 29.28
C ALA A 19 52.12 2.62 30.23
N LEU A 20 52.27 1.59 31.05
CA LEU A 20 51.49 1.31 32.26
C LEU A 20 51.99 2.20 33.40
N SER A 21 51.07 2.61 34.27
CA SER A 21 51.25 2.76 35.74
C SER A 21 49.85 3.00 36.30
N GLY A 22 49.30 2.31 37.25
CA GLY A 22 49.72 1.51 38.34
C GLY A 22 49.45 2.16 39.69
N CYS A 23 48.57 1.51 40.51
CA CYS A 23 48.42 1.55 41.95
C CYS A 23 47.68 2.74 42.60
N SER A 24 46.62 2.55 43.31
CA SER A 24 46.23 1.86 44.56
C SER A 24 45.92 2.86 45.68
N GLY A 25 44.83 2.67 46.37
CA GLY A 25 44.56 3.33 47.66
C GLY A 25 43.12 3.10 48.14
N ALA A 26 43.04 2.33 49.20
CA ALA A 26 41.83 1.82 49.84
C ALA A 26 41.16 2.80 50.81
N GLY A 27 39.86 2.60 51.04
CA GLY A 27 39.26 2.71 52.37
C GLY A 27 38.27 3.85 52.60
N GLY A 28 37.05 3.49 52.98
CA GLY A 28 36.14 4.41 53.70
C GLY A 28 34.66 4.16 53.36
N LYS A 29 34.01 3.35 54.20
CA LYS A 29 32.54 3.28 54.33
C LYS A 29 32.03 4.63 54.83
N ASP A 30 30.92 5.11 54.30
CA ASP A 30 29.76 5.49 55.11
C ASP A 30 28.51 5.68 54.25
N ALA A 31 27.42 5.19 54.82
CA ALA A 31 26.08 5.27 54.28
C ALA A 31 25.45 6.64 54.62
N SER A 32 24.69 7.20 53.68
CA SER A 32 23.40 7.82 54.07
C SER A 32 22.61 8.38 52.85
N THR A 33 21.36 8.02 52.89
CA THR A 33 20.15 8.75 52.45
C THR A 33 19.90 9.01 50.97
N ALA A 34 18.86 8.33 50.53
CA ALA A 34 18.06 8.61 49.38
C ALA A 34 17.60 10.08 49.31
N ASN A 35 17.76 10.68 48.16
CA ASN A 35 16.89 11.75 47.72
C ASN A 35 16.56 11.55 46.26
N ASN A 36 15.30 11.24 46.07
CA ASN A 36 14.64 11.09 44.79
C ASN A 36 14.44 12.49 44.18
N SER A 37 15.17 12.81 43.16
CA SER A 37 14.88 13.98 42.30
C SER A 37 15.00 13.52 40.84
N GLY A 38 13.84 13.48 40.18
CA GLY A 38 13.72 13.12 38.78
C GLY A 38 14.61 14.03 37.89
N GLY A 39 15.66 13.41 37.38
CA GLY A 39 16.45 13.94 36.27
C GLY A 39 16.29 12.98 35.11
N THR A 40 15.81 13.49 34.00
CA THR A 40 15.72 12.82 32.71
C THR A 40 17.08 12.26 32.33
N GLY A 41 17.31 10.98 32.62
CA GLY A 41 18.53 10.29 32.26
C GLY A 41 18.63 10.20 30.74
N ALA A 42 19.68 10.77 30.16
CA ALA A 42 20.12 10.44 28.82
C ALA A 42 20.21 8.90 28.72
N SER A 43 19.59 8.35 27.69
CA SER A 43 19.55 6.91 27.44
C SER A 43 20.96 6.31 27.55
N SER A 44 21.11 5.24 28.33
CA SER A 44 22.36 4.48 28.46
C SER A 44 22.73 3.70 27.19
N LEU A 45 21.95 3.87 26.14
CA LEU A 45 22.12 3.20 24.85
C LEU A 45 23.24 3.82 24.04
N GLU A 46 24.04 2.99 23.38
CA GLU A 46 25.06 3.44 22.43
C GLU A 46 24.43 4.22 21.26
N PRO A 47 25.14 5.24 20.70
CA PRO A 47 24.64 6.00 19.57
C PRO A 47 24.51 5.12 18.33
N VAL A 48 23.36 5.21 17.67
CA VAL A 48 23.05 4.46 16.43
C VAL A 48 22.44 5.40 15.40
N THR A 49 22.82 5.22 14.13
CA THR A 49 22.11 5.77 12.98
C THR A 49 21.46 4.62 12.21
N LEU A 50 20.13 4.65 12.06
CA LEU A 50 19.38 3.68 11.28
C LEU A 50 19.26 4.17 9.83
N GLU A 51 19.62 3.33 8.89
CA GLU A 51 19.41 3.56 7.45
C GLU A 51 18.06 2.96 7.04
N ILE A 52 17.15 3.81 6.55
CA ILE A 52 15.77 3.45 6.20
C ILE A 52 15.56 3.69 4.70
N VAL A 53 14.98 2.73 4.00
CA VAL A 53 14.66 2.83 2.57
C VAL A 53 13.16 2.70 2.36
N VAL A 54 12.55 3.71 1.75
CA VAL A 54 11.12 3.77 1.49
C VAL A 54 10.83 4.34 0.10
N PRO A 55 9.68 4.02 -0.53
CA PRO A 55 9.30 4.65 -1.79
C PRO A 55 8.85 6.10 -1.60
N GLY A 56 8.99 6.90 -2.66
CA GLY A 56 8.49 8.27 -2.73
C GLY A 56 9.56 9.31 -2.99
N GLY A 57 9.21 10.56 -2.78
CA GLY A 57 10.08 11.73 -2.92
C GLY A 57 9.98 12.65 -1.70
N LYS A 58 11.00 13.48 -1.51
CA LYS A 58 11.05 14.42 -0.40
C LYS A 58 10.03 15.56 -0.60
N GLY A 59 9.17 15.76 0.39
CA GLY A 59 8.35 16.96 0.49
C GLY A 59 9.18 18.21 0.87
N ALA A 60 8.59 19.39 0.76
CA ALA A 60 9.28 20.65 1.00
C ALA A 60 9.81 20.79 2.45
N ASN A 61 9.08 20.24 3.43
CA ASN A 61 9.46 20.34 4.86
C ASN A 61 10.24 19.11 5.36
N PHE A 62 10.64 18.20 4.48
CA PHE A 62 11.27 16.93 4.84
C PHE A 62 12.47 17.11 5.79
N ASP A 63 13.41 17.99 5.45
CA ASP A 63 14.66 18.12 6.22
C ASP A 63 14.41 18.78 7.60
N GLU A 64 13.44 19.69 7.71
CA GLU A 64 13.05 20.32 8.98
C GLU A 64 12.37 19.32 9.91
N VAL A 65 11.42 18.56 9.41
CA VAL A 65 10.72 17.51 10.17
C VAL A 65 11.68 16.41 10.57
N LEU A 66 12.57 15.97 9.68
CA LEU A 66 13.58 14.94 9.98
C LEU A 66 14.55 15.42 11.09
N ALA A 67 14.89 16.71 11.10
CA ALA A 67 15.72 17.27 12.16
C ALA A 67 15.03 17.20 13.54
N GLU A 68 13.73 17.50 13.63
CA GLU A 68 12.97 17.37 14.88
C GLU A 68 12.79 15.90 15.30
N VAL A 69 12.53 14.98 14.33
CA VAL A 69 12.50 13.52 14.58
C VAL A 69 13.83 13.06 15.19
N ASN A 70 14.96 13.42 14.56
CA ASN A 70 16.29 13.04 15.04
C ASN A 70 16.65 13.64 16.40
N LYS A 71 16.18 14.85 16.67
CA LYS A 71 16.34 15.48 17.99
C LYS A 71 15.60 14.69 19.08
N ARG A 72 14.34 14.28 18.87
CA ARG A 72 13.57 13.47 19.81
C ARG A 72 14.17 12.08 19.98
N LEU A 73 14.50 11.39 18.91
CA LEU A 73 15.12 10.06 18.93
C LEU A 73 16.46 10.07 19.65
N LYS A 74 17.28 11.11 19.46
CA LYS A 74 18.55 11.27 20.17
C LYS A 74 18.35 11.44 21.67
N ALA A 75 17.37 12.25 22.08
CA ALA A 75 17.06 12.46 23.48
C ALA A 75 16.50 11.23 24.17
N GLU A 76 15.64 10.43 23.50
CA GLU A 76 14.95 9.30 24.10
C GLU A 76 15.75 8.01 24.04
N MET A 77 16.43 7.72 22.94
CA MET A 77 17.09 6.43 22.72
C MET A 77 18.47 6.52 22.06
N ASN A 78 19.11 7.70 22.07
CA ASN A 78 20.42 7.93 21.46
C ASN A 78 20.50 7.43 20.01
N THR A 79 19.44 7.67 19.22
CA THR A 79 19.28 7.20 17.84
C THR A 79 19.08 8.37 16.89
N GLN A 80 19.55 8.21 15.67
CA GLN A 80 19.21 9.03 14.53
C GLN A 80 18.70 8.13 13.41
N VAL A 81 17.92 8.68 12.51
CA VAL A 81 17.46 8.00 11.29
C VAL A 81 17.91 8.79 10.07
N LYS A 82 18.28 8.06 9.03
CA LYS A 82 18.52 8.57 7.69
C LYS A 82 17.60 7.85 6.73
N ILE A 83 16.78 8.62 6.01
CA ILE A 83 15.75 8.08 5.13
C ILE A 83 16.15 8.32 3.68
N THR A 84 16.32 7.21 2.95
CA THR A 84 16.53 7.20 1.49
C THR A 84 15.20 6.93 0.81
N MET A 85 14.77 7.85 -0.03
CA MET A 85 13.56 7.70 -0.84
C MET A 85 13.90 7.20 -2.23
N VAL A 86 13.12 6.25 -2.72
CA VAL A 86 13.28 5.63 -4.04
C VAL A 86 11.99 5.82 -4.82
N ASP A 87 12.09 6.35 -6.03
CA ASP A 87 10.92 6.48 -6.91
C ASP A 87 10.24 5.14 -7.13
N PHE A 88 8.90 5.13 -7.14
CA PHE A 88 8.11 3.91 -7.32
C PHE A 88 8.49 3.13 -8.58
N ALA A 89 8.81 3.83 -9.67
CA ALA A 89 9.24 3.22 -10.93
C ALA A 89 10.54 2.40 -10.82
N ASP A 90 11.43 2.80 -9.91
CA ASP A 90 12.75 2.19 -9.70
C ASP A 90 12.77 1.25 -8.49
N LEU A 91 11.72 1.27 -7.67
CA LEU A 91 11.69 0.65 -6.35
C LEU A 91 12.09 -0.83 -6.39
N ASN A 92 11.44 -1.61 -7.25
CA ASN A 92 11.71 -3.05 -7.36
C ASN A 92 13.18 -3.32 -7.70
N GLN A 93 13.71 -2.63 -8.71
CA GLN A 93 15.09 -2.87 -9.16
C GLN A 93 16.11 -2.44 -8.12
N LYS A 94 15.96 -1.23 -7.55
CA LYS A 94 16.93 -0.67 -6.59
C LYS A 94 16.96 -1.46 -5.29
N THR A 95 15.78 -1.80 -4.73
CA THR A 95 15.72 -2.55 -3.47
C THR A 95 16.25 -3.98 -3.61
N ASN A 96 15.99 -4.65 -4.73
CA ASN A 96 16.61 -5.94 -5.05
C ASN A 96 18.16 -5.86 -5.06
N VAL A 97 18.71 -4.83 -5.71
CA VAL A 97 20.16 -4.63 -5.76
C VAL A 97 20.73 -4.33 -4.38
N MET A 98 20.10 -3.47 -3.60
CA MET A 98 20.52 -3.13 -2.23
C MET A 98 20.58 -4.38 -1.33
N LEU A 99 19.53 -5.19 -1.34
CA LEU A 99 19.46 -6.42 -0.55
C LEU A 99 20.52 -7.44 -1.01
N ALA A 100 20.64 -7.66 -2.31
CA ALA A 100 21.58 -8.63 -2.87
C ALA A 100 23.06 -8.22 -2.70
N SER A 101 23.37 -6.91 -2.71
CA SER A 101 24.74 -6.41 -2.50
C SER A 101 25.16 -6.39 -1.03
N GLY A 102 24.21 -6.56 -0.09
CA GLY A 102 24.48 -6.43 1.33
C GLY A 102 24.74 -4.99 1.76
N GLU A 103 24.17 -4.02 1.07
CA GLU A 103 24.22 -2.60 1.46
C GLU A 103 23.71 -2.45 2.89
N SER A 104 24.28 -1.51 3.66
CA SER A 104 23.87 -1.28 5.04
C SER A 104 22.50 -0.61 5.07
N VAL A 105 21.45 -1.40 5.25
CA VAL A 105 20.06 -0.98 5.41
C VAL A 105 19.52 -1.66 6.66
N ASP A 106 18.85 -0.90 7.53
CA ASP A 106 18.24 -1.45 8.76
C ASP A 106 16.74 -1.71 8.55
N LEU A 107 16.04 -0.77 7.94
CA LEU A 107 14.61 -0.85 7.66
C LEU A 107 14.34 -0.61 6.17
N ILE A 108 13.49 -1.44 5.59
CA ILE A 108 13.11 -1.34 4.18
C ILE A 108 11.62 -1.58 4.00
N PHE A 109 11.00 -0.73 3.17
CA PHE A 109 9.65 -0.98 2.69
C PHE A 109 9.63 -2.15 1.71
N ASP A 110 8.67 -3.05 1.88
CA ASP A 110 8.37 -4.10 0.91
C ASP A 110 6.87 -4.43 0.87
N ALA A 111 6.46 -5.22 -0.10
CA ALA A 111 5.06 -5.51 -0.35
C ALA A 111 4.88 -6.86 -1.06
N PRO A 112 3.73 -7.55 -0.89
CA PRO A 112 3.39 -8.73 -1.67
C PRO A 112 3.33 -8.46 -3.18
N TRP A 113 3.00 -7.22 -3.58
CA TRP A 113 2.99 -6.80 -4.98
C TRP A 113 4.39 -6.42 -5.52
N LEU A 114 5.42 -6.37 -4.66
CA LEU A 114 6.84 -6.23 -5.03
C LEU A 114 7.54 -7.60 -4.95
N HIS A 115 8.25 -7.83 -3.85
CA HIS A 115 9.05 -9.05 -3.67
C HIS A 115 9.08 -9.61 -2.24
N LEU A 116 8.22 -9.14 -1.33
CA LEU A 116 8.20 -9.50 0.09
C LEU A 116 8.31 -11.01 0.33
N ASP A 117 7.43 -11.80 -0.28
CA ASP A 117 7.39 -13.26 -0.07
C ASP A 117 8.69 -13.92 -0.54
N THR A 118 9.23 -13.47 -1.67
CA THR A 118 10.48 -13.99 -2.25
C THR A 118 11.68 -13.63 -1.37
N MET A 119 11.78 -12.39 -0.92
CA MET A 119 12.90 -11.92 -0.10
C MET A 119 12.86 -12.53 1.31
N ALA A 120 11.68 -12.71 1.89
CA ALA A 120 11.51 -13.44 3.15
C ALA A 120 11.95 -14.90 3.01
N ALA A 121 11.51 -15.60 1.95
CA ALA A 121 11.89 -16.98 1.68
C ALA A 121 13.40 -17.16 1.43
N GLN A 122 14.07 -16.16 0.84
CA GLN A 122 15.52 -16.14 0.61
C GLN A 122 16.33 -15.70 1.85
N GLY A 123 15.64 -15.33 2.95
CA GLY A 123 16.30 -14.98 4.21
C GLY A 123 16.89 -13.57 4.29
N TYR A 124 16.41 -12.64 3.48
CA TYR A 124 16.84 -11.24 3.52
C TYR A 124 16.23 -10.45 4.69
N TYR A 125 15.12 -10.92 5.27
CA TYR A 125 14.44 -10.26 6.38
C TYR A 125 14.59 -11.00 7.70
N GLU A 126 14.60 -10.25 8.80
CA GLU A 126 14.59 -10.79 10.15
C GLU A 126 13.18 -11.29 10.51
N GLU A 127 13.11 -12.39 11.22
CA GLU A 127 11.89 -12.85 11.88
C GLU A 127 11.61 -11.95 13.10
N LEU A 128 10.40 -11.40 13.19
CA LEU A 128 10.12 -10.28 14.09
C LEU A 128 9.47 -10.66 15.42
N SER A 129 9.04 -11.91 15.64
CA SER A 129 8.23 -12.28 16.82
C SER A 129 8.90 -11.92 18.13
N GLU A 130 10.19 -12.26 18.31
CA GLU A 130 10.94 -11.92 19.52
C GLU A 130 11.18 -10.42 19.69
N LEU A 131 11.47 -9.72 18.57
CA LEU A 131 11.69 -8.28 18.59
C LEU A 131 10.40 -7.51 18.90
N LEU A 132 9.27 -7.95 18.37
CA LEU A 132 7.95 -7.38 18.66
C LEU A 132 7.57 -7.55 20.13
N GLU A 133 7.75 -8.75 20.68
CA GLU A 133 7.46 -9.02 22.08
C GLU A 133 8.31 -8.15 23.01
N LYS A 134 9.59 -8.00 22.70
CA LYS A 134 10.54 -7.31 23.58
C LYS A 134 10.55 -5.80 23.43
N TYR A 135 10.39 -5.30 22.21
CA TYR A 135 10.63 -3.88 21.88
C TYR A 135 9.47 -3.20 21.15
N GLY A 136 8.39 -3.93 20.80
CA GLY A 136 7.29 -3.44 19.97
C GLY A 136 5.89 -3.41 20.62
N PRO A 137 5.74 -3.05 21.92
CA PRO A 137 4.43 -3.10 22.59
C PRO A 137 3.39 -2.17 21.97
N ASN A 138 3.76 -0.97 21.49
CA ASN A 138 2.85 -0.05 20.81
C ASN A 138 2.50 -0.55 19.40
N VAL A 139 3.46 -1.18 18.71
CA VAL A 139 3.20 -1.83 17.40
C VAL A 139 2.18 -2.95 17.56
N LEU A 140 2.33 -3.81 18.59
CA LEU A 140 1.40 -4.92 18.85
C LEU A 140 0.03 -4.43 19.28
N LYS A 141 -0.04 -3.44 20.19
CA LYS A 141 -1.29 -2.90 20.74
C LYS A 141 -2.23 -2.33 19.68
N THR A 142 -1.68 -1.77 18.62
CA THR A 142 -2.44 -1.06 17.60
C THR A 142 -2.85 -1.92 16.40
N ARG A 143 -2.49 -3.21 16.41
CA ARG A 143 -2.82 -4.15 15.32
C ARG A 143 -3.52 -5.39 15.87
N PRO A 144 -4.72 -5.74 15.37
CA PRO A 144 -5.45 -6.90 15.86
C PRO A 144 -4.74 -8.21 15.49
N GLN A 145 -4.99 -9.26 16.27
CA GLN A 145 -4.38 -10.58 16.06
C GLN A 145 -4.66 -11.15 14.66
N GLN A 146 -5.86 -10.91 14.10
CA GLN A 146 -6.23 -11.34 12.76
C GLN A 146 -5.31 -10.77 11.68
N MET A 147 -4.85 -9.52 11.85
CA MET A 147 -3.89 -8.90 10.94
C MET A 147 -2.53 -9.60 11.00
N TRP A 148 -2.03 -9.89 12.20
CA TRP A 148 -0.78 -10.63 12.37
C TRP A 148 -0.85 -12.04 11.75
N ASP A 149 -1.94 -12.78 12.01
CA ASP A 149 -2.13 -14.14 11.51
C ASP A 149 -2.28 -14.18 9.98
N ALA A 150 -2.93 -13.18 9.40
CA ALA A 150 -3.14 -13.10 7.96
C ALA A 150 -1.85 -12.79 7.17
N ASN A 151 -0.87 -12.16 7.83
CA ASN A 151 0.33 -11.63 7.17
C ASN A 151 1.61 -12.41 7.54
N LYS A 152 1.47 -13.60 8.11
CA LYS A 152 2.58 -14.55 8.29
C LYS A 152 2.99 -15.14 6.93
N ILE A 153 4.29 -15.23 6.72
CA ILE A 153 4.89 -15.93 5.58
C ILE A 153 5.50 -17.22 6.11
N ASN A 154 5.02 -18.38 5.65
CA ASN A 154 5.44 -19.70 6.16
C ASN A 154 5.37 -19.82 7.69
N GLY A 155 4.37 -19.17 8.30
CA GLY A 155 4.13 -19.21 9.76
C GLY A 155 4.90 -18.17 10.56
N SER A 156 5.78 -17.37 9.97
CA SER A 156 6.64 -16.37 10.62
C SER A 156 6.28 -14.94 10.19
N ILE A 157 6.61 -13.96 11.05
CA ILE A 157 6.39 -12.53 10.82
C ILE A 157 7.69 -11.91 10.32
N TYR A 158 7.74 -11.41 9.06
CA TYR A 158 8.93 -10.80 8.47
C TYR A 158 8.79 -9.30 8.25
N GLY A 159 7.62 -8.72 8.48
CA GLY A 159 7.39 -7.28 8.35
C GLY A 159 6.27 -6.81 9.26
N VAL A 160 6.34 -5.56 9.67
CA VAL A 160 5.24 -4.88 10.36
C VAL A 160 4.23 -4.46 9.30
N PRO A 161 2.97 -4.97 9.36
CA PRO A 161 1.94 -4.58 8.40
C PRO A 161 1.64 -3.09 8.48
N LEU A 162 1.62 -2.44 7.34
CA LEU A 162 1.20 -1.06 7.16
C LEU A 162 -0.20 -1.06 6.56
N GLY A 163 -1.19 -0.59 7.29
CA GLY A 163 -2.55 -0.68 6.80
C GLY A 163 -3.49 0.26 7.50
N ASN A 164 -4.40 0.79 6.72
CA ASN A 164 -5.44 1.70 7.18
C ASN A 164 -6.83 1.11 7.05
N ALA A 165 -6.96 -0.10 6.49
CA ALA A 165 -8.27 -0.65 6.23
C ALA A 165 -8.25 -2.16 6.01
N TYR A 166 -9.35 -2.80 6.33
CA TYR A 166 -9.59 -4.22 6.07
C TYR A 166 -10.16 -4.47 4.66
N THR A 167 -10.28 -3.42 3.87
CA THR A 167 -10.54 -3.43 2.44
C THR A 167 -9.94 -2.19 1.79
N GLN A 168 -9.73 -2.24 0.48
CA GLN A 168 -9.21 -1.07 -0.24
C GLN A 168 -10.29 0.01 -0.35
N GLN A 169 -9.88 1.26 -0.14
CA GLN A 169 -10.72 2.43 -0.42
C GLN A 169 -10.92 2.56 -1.92
N ARG A 170 -12.17 2.72 -2.36
CA ARG A 170 -12.48 2.87 -3.79
C ARG A 170 -13.69 3.77 -4.01
N SER A 171 -13.52 4.73 -4.89
CA SER A 171 -14.59 5.61 -5.35
C SER A 171 -14.37 6.04 -6.82
N VAL A 172 -15.33 6.64 -7.46
CA VAL A 172 -15.16 7.40 -8.71
C VAL A 172 -15.22 8.87 -8.37
N PHE A 173 -14.16 9.60 -8.67
CA PHE A 173 -14.22 11.05 -8.60
C PHE A 173 -14.86 11.56 -9.89
N ILE A 174 -15.97 12.26 -9.76
CA ILE A 174 -16.67 12.87 -10.88
C ILE A 174 -16.66 14.39 -10.79
N ARG A 175 -16.81 15.06 -11.90
CA ARG A 175 -16.97 16.51 -11.98
C ARG A 175 -18.37 16.90 -11.51
N LYS A 176 -18.48 17.33 -10.26
CA LYS A 176 -19.73 17.80 -9.63
C LYS A 176 -20.33 18.99 -10.36
N ASP A 177 -19.49 19.96 -10.69
CA ASP A 177 -19.90 21.16 -11.43
C ASP A 177 -20.58 20.83 -12.76
N LEU A 178 -20.06 19.85 -13.52
CA LEU A 178 -20.70 19.40 -14.76
C LEU A 178 -22.03 18.67 -14.51
N ARG A 179 -22.09 17.85 -13.45
CA ARG A 179 -23.32 17.18 -13.05
C ARG A 179 -24.43 18.19 -12.72
N GLU A 180 -24.09 19.24 -11.96
CA GLU A 180 -25.03 20.29 -11.57
C GLU A 180 -25.48 21.16 -12.76
N GLN A 181 -24.56 21.50 -13.67
CA GLN A 181 -24.90 22.18 -14.93
C GLN A 181 -25.89 21.38 -15.78
N LEU A 182 -25.83 20.05 -15.74
CA LEU A 182 -26.77 19.16 -16.40
C LEU A 182 -28.06 18.91 -15.61
N ASN A 183 -28.22 19.52 -14.44
CA ASN A 183 -29.34 19.31 -13.51
C ASN A 183 -29.54 17.84 -13.11
N LEU A 184 -28.45 17.05 -13.05
CA LEU A 184 -28.50 15.65 -12.61
C LEU A 184 -28.45 15.57 -11.09
N PRO A 185 -29.20 14.62 -10.47
CA PRO A 185 -29.14 14.39 -9.02
C PRO A 185 -27.78 13.85 -8.60
N PRO A 186 -27.44 13.87 -7.29
CA PRO A 186 -26.26 13.19 -6.76
C PRO A 186 -26.21 11.72 -7.16
N VAL A 187 -25.03 11.24 -7.55
CA VAL A 187 -24.82 9.88 -8.04
C VAL A 187 -24.55 8.94 -6.86
N LYS A 188 -25.38 7.92 -6.69
CA LYS A 188 -25.30 6.94 -5.59
C LYS A 188 -25.21 5.49 -6.07
N THR A 189 -25.59 5.22 -7.31
CA THR A 189 -25.63 3.89 -7.89
C THR A 189 -24.83 3.83 -9.18
N TYR A 190 -24.48 2.62 -9.59
CA TYR A 190 -23.76 2.41 -10.85
C TYR A 190 -24.60 2.86 -12.07
N GLU A 191 -25.92 2.63 -12.03
CA GLU A 191 -26.80 3.08 -13.15
C GLU A 191 -26.87 4.60 -13.24
N GLU A 192 -26.90 5.30 -12.11
CA GLU A 192 -26.84 6.78 -12.09
C GLU A 192 -25.48 7.29 -12.56
N LEU A 193 -24.38 6.58 -12.21
CA LEU A 193 -23.06 6.90 -12.75
C LEU A 193 -23.01 6.75 -14.27
N LYS A 194 -23.55 5.65 -14.82
CA LYS A 194 -23.67 5.48 -16.27
C LYS A 194 -24.48 6.61 -16.91
N ALA A 195 -25.63 6.95 -16.33
CA ALA A 195 -26.44 8.06 -16.83
C ALA A 195 -25.67 9.39 -16.89
N TYR A 196 -24.90 9.70 -15.82
CA TYR A 196 -24.01 10.85 -15.81
C TYR A 196 -22.96 10.78 -16.93
N LEU A 197 -22.28 9.64 -17.10
CA LEU A 197 -21.24 9.47 -18.11
C LEU A 197 -21.78 9.66 -19.55
N TYR A 198 -22.97 9.11 -19.83
CA TYR A 198 -23.63 9.31 -21.12
C TYR A 198 -24.04 10.78 -21.34
N ALA A 199 -24.53 11.46 -20.31
CA ALA A 199 -24.86 12.87 -20.38
C ALA A 199 -23.61 13.74 -20.66
N ILE A 200 -22.47 13.42 -20.05
CA ILE A 200 -21.20 14.08 -20.34
C ILE A 200 -20.81 13.92 -21.82
N ARG A 201 -20.84 12.69 -22.35
CA ARG A 201 -20.55 12.43 -23.76
C ARG A 201 -21.41 13.30 -24.71
N ASP A 202 -22.69 13.40 -24.39
CA ASP A 202 -23.68 14.04 -25.28
C ASP A 202 -23.61 15.58 -25.22
N HIS A 203 -23.19 16.15 -24.07
CA HIS A 203 -23.21 17.61 -23.90
C HIS A 203 -21.82 18.26 -23.86
N TYR A 204 -20.75 17.49 -23.61
CA TYR A 204 -19.37 18.00 -23.52
C TYR A 204 -18.41 17.24 -24.43
N PRO A 205 -18.47 17.42 -25.75
CA PRO A 205 -17.70 16.62 -26.72
C PRO A 205 -16.17 16.75 -26.59
N GLY A 206 -15.69 17.76 -25.86
CA GLY A 206 -14.27 17.97 -25.56
C GLY A 206 -13.77 17.29 -24.29
N ILE A 207 -14.67 16.64 -23.52
CA ILE A 207 -14.35 15.99 -22.24
C ILE A 207 -14.58 14.48 -22.39
N THR A 208 -13.57 13.68 -22.10
CA THR A 208 -13.72 12.22 -22.01
C THR A 208 -14.57 11.87 -20.80
N PRO A 209 -15.70 11.16 -20.95
CA PRO A 209 -16.58 10.89 -19.82
C PRO A 209 -15.90 10.09 -18.72
N LEU A 210 -15.23 8.98 -19.06
CA LEU A 210 -14.51 8.11 -18.14
C LEU A 210 -13.13 7.80 -18.69
N ILE A 211 -12.10 8.07 -17.90
CA ILE A 211 -10.76 7.58 -18.18
C ILE A 211 -10.31 6.61 -17.09
N ALA A 212 -9.60 5.60 -17.55
CA ALA A 212 -8.76 4.80 -16.70
C ALA A 212 -7.57 4.38 -17.55
N GLY A 213 -6.39 4.31 -16.98
CA GLY A 213 -5.21 3.71 -17.61
C GLY A 213 -5.41 2.20 -17.79
N ALA A 214 -4.54 1.55 -18.56
CA ALA A 214 -4.62 0.11 -18.79
C ALA A 214 -4.62 -0.70 -17.49
N ASP A 215 -3.87 -0.25 -16.50
CA ASP A 215 -3.78 -0.89 -15.18
C ASP A 215 -4.94 -0.49 -14.25
N ASP A 216 -5.39 0.76 -14.31
CA ASP A 216 -6.46 1.28 -13.45
C ASP A 216 -7.81 0.63 -13.75
N VAL A 217 -8.16 0.39 -15.03
CA VAL A 217 -9.46 -0.17 -15.39
C VAL A 217 -9.58 -1.62 -14.98
N THR A 218 -8.57 -2.42 -15.31
CA THR A 218 -8.58 -3.86 -15.01
C THR A 218 -8.64 -4.12 -13.52
N TYR A 219 -7.90 -3.34 -12.75
CA TYR A 219 -7.80 -3.53 -11.30
C TYR A 219 -8.96 -2.88 -10.54
N THR A 220 -9.36 -1.66 -10.90
CA THR A 220 -10.28 -0.85 -10.11
C THR A 220 -11.73 -1.07 -10.53
N TRP A 221 -12.02 -1.03 -11.84
CA TRP A 221 -13.38 -1.00 -12.36
C TRP A 221 -14.08 -2.35 -12.26
N VAL A 222 -13.45 -3.40 -12.74
CA VAL A 222 -14.05 -4.75 -12.71
C VAL A 222 -14.22 -5.24 -11.27
N ASN A 223 -13.23 -5.00 -10.42
CA ASN A 223 -13.32 -5.37 -9.01
C ASN A 223 -14.45 -4.65 -8.26
N TRP A 224 -14.83 -3.47 -8.70
CA TRP A 224 -15.91 -2.68 -8.12
C TRP A 224 -17.29 -3.24 -8.42
N LEU A 225 -17.57 -3.42 -9.69
CA LEU A 225 -18.86 -3.91 -10.17
C LEU A 225 -19.16 -5.32 -9.66
N ILE A 226 -18.12 -6.12 -9.44
CA ILE A 226 -18.25 -7.48 -8.92
C ILE A 226 -18.45 -7.51 -7.40
N ARG A 227 -17.99 -6.48 -6.70
CA ARG A 227 -18.12 -6.38 -5.24
C ARG A 227 -19.40 -5.72 -4.76
N ASP A 228 -20.15 -5.07 -5.63
CA ASP A 228 -21.46 -4.49 -5.29
C ASP A 228 -22.46 -5.50 -4.75
N ASP A 229 -22.30 -6.77 -5.13
CA ASP A 229 -23.07 -7.86 -4.55
C ASP A 229 -22.20 -8.58 -3.51
N THR A 230 -22.16 -8.03 -2.33
CA THR A 230 -21.37 -8.56 -1.22
C THR A 230 -21.79 -9.95 -0.80
N SER A 231 -23.02 -10.38 -1.16
CA SER A 231 -23.50 -11.73 -0.89
C SER A 231 -22.71 -12.81 -1.66
N VAL A 232 -22.08 -12.47 -2.77
CA VAL A 232 -21.34 -13.39 -3.63
C VAL A 232 -19.83 -13.24 -3.51
N SER A 233 -19.32 -12.05 -3.22
CA SER A 233 -17.89 -11.72 -3.03
C SER A 233 -16.94 -12.47 -3.99
N ILE A 234 -16.89 -12.06 -5.25
CA ILE A 234 -15.93 -12.62 -6.21
C ILE A 234 -14.56 -11.95 -6.02
N ARG A 235 -13.52 -12.75 -5.82
CA ARG A 235 -12.16 -12.27 -5.54
C ARG A 235 -11.14 -13.00 -6.42
N PRO A 236 -10.11 -12.30 -6.97
CA PRO A 236 -9.03 -12.97 -7.68
C PRO A 236 -8.24 -13.88 -6.73
N THR A 237 -7.68 -14.96 -7.26
CA THR A 237 -6.82 -15.88 -6.49
C THR A 237 -5.37 -15.41 -6.43
N ASN A 238 -5.01 -14.37 -7.18
CA ASN A 238 -3.67 -13.75 -7.25
C ASN A 238 -2.54 -14.71 -7.68
N PHE A 239 -2.86 -15.76 -8.45
CA PHE A 239 -1.85 -16.70 -8.96
C PHE A 239 -0.95 -16.10 -10.05
N ALA A 240 -1.44 -15.11 -10.78
CA ALA A 240 -0.74 -14.38 -11.84
C ALA A 240 -1.23 -12.92 -11.88
N GLY A 241 -1.01 -12.19 -10.81
CA GLY A 241 -1.58 -10.87 -10.60
C GLY A 241 -3.07 -10.91 -10.24
N ALA A 242 -3.73 -9.75 -10.23
CA ALA A 242 -5.13 -9.59 -9.83
C ALA A 242 -6.14 -10.06 -10.91
N SER A 243 -5.85 -11.15 -11.58
CA SER A 243 -6.67 -11.70 -12.67
C SER A 243 -7.87 -12.47 -12.15
N LEU A 244 -9.05 -12.24 -12.73
CA LEU A 244 -10.28 -12.99 -12.45
C LEU A 244 -10.41 -14.30 -13.24
N MET A 245 -9.37 -14.74 -13.93
CA MET A 245 -9.40 -16.00 -14.67
C MET A 245 -9.44 -17.22 -13.74
N LEU A 246 -8.79 -17.12 -12.54
CA LEU A 246 -9.11 -17.95 -11.38
C LEU A 246 -9.59 -17.05 -10.25
N TYR A 247 -10.72 -17.38 -9.65
CA TYR A 247 -11.35 -16.57 -8.63
C TYR A 247 -11.97 -17.40 -7.51
N TYR A 248 -12.10 -16.81 -6.34
CA TYR A 248 -12.93 -17.31 -5.24
C TYR A 248 -14.31 -16.68 -5.31
N LYS A 249 -15.35 -17.41 -4.89
CA LYS A 249 -16.72 -16.92 -4.82
C LYS A 249 -17.31 -17.21 -3.44
N GLY A 250 -17.84 -16.17 -2.80
CA GLY A 250 -18.32 -16.31 -1.42
C GLY A 250 -17.20 -16.76 -0.47
N ASN A 251 -17.54 -17.60 0.49
CA ASN A 251 -16.62 -18.07 1.53
C ASN A 251 -16.59 -19.62 1.58
N ASP A 252 -16.51 -20.28 0.42
CA ASP A 252 -16.64 -21.73 0.28
C ASP A 252 -15.31 -22.48 0.10
N GLY A 253 -14.18 -21.76 -0.01
CA GLY A 253 -12.86 -22.35 -0.18
C GLY A 253 -12.61 -22.99 -1.54
N LYS A 254 -13.37 -22.64 -2.58
CA LYS A 254 -13.20 -23.19 -3.92
C LYS A 254 -12.57 -22.19 -4.88
N ALA A 255 -11.62 -22.66 -5.68
CA ALA A 255 -11.04 -21.92 -6.79
C ALA A 255 -11.82 -22.22 -8.09
N TYR A 256 -12.47 -21.20 -8.61
CA TYR A 256 -13.28 -21.28 -9.83
C TYR A 256 -12.47 -20.85 -11.06
N ASN A 257 -12.71 -21.51 -12.19
CA ASN A 257 -12.09 -21.22 -13.48
C ASN A 257 -13.09 -20.48 -14.38
N PHE A 258 -12.76 -19.28 -14.80
CA PHE A 258 -13.66 -18.45 -15.60
C PHE A 258 -13.93 -19.03 -17.00
N PHE A 259 -13.00 -19.76 -17.59
CA PHE A 259 -13.24 -20.45 -18.86
C PHE A 259 -14.30 -21.57 -18.74
N GLU A 260 -14.40 -22.20 -17.57
CA GLU A 260 -15.37 -23.26 -17.32
C GLU A 260 -16.74 -22.70 -16.90
N THR A 261 -16.72 -21.74 -15.98
CA THR A 261 -17.94 -21.23 -15.34
C THR A 261 -18.62 -20.13 -16.13
N LYS A 262 -17.84 -19.34 -16.86
CA LYS A 262 -18.30 -18.07 -17.47
C LYS A 262 -19.17 -17.31 -16.47
N GLU A 263 -18.65 -17.11 -15.24
CA GLU A 263 -19.41 -16.51 -14.12
C GLU A 263 -20.27 -15.34 -14.61
N PRO A 264 -21.59 -15.40 -14.43
CA PRO A 264 -22.50 -14.43 -15.05
C PRO A 264 -22.20 -12.99 -14.71
N LYS A 265 -21.78 -12.71 -13.48
CA LYS A 265 -21.48 -11.35 -13.03
C LYS A 265 -20.19 -10.82 -13.68
N ILE A 266 -19.14 -11.62 -13.80
CA ILE A 266 -17.93 -11.25 -14.52
C ILE A 266 -18.26 -11.02 -16.00
N TRP A 267 -19.04 -11.93 -16.60
CA TRP A 267 -19.39 -11.83 -18.01
C TRP A 267 -20.23 -10.61 -18.32
N SER A 268 -21.26 -10.32 -17.52
CA SER A 268 -22.08 -9.12 -17.69
C SER A 268 -21.26 -7.82 -17.59
N ASN A 269 -20.26 -7.79 -16.70
CA ASN A 269 -19.35 -6.66 -16.60
C ASN A 269 -18.49 -6.47 -17.86
N ILE A 270 -17.97 -7.58 -18.41
CA ILE A 270 -17.20 -7.52 -19.66
C ILE A 270 -18.06 -6.93 -20.78
N LEU A 271 -19.32 -7.37 -20.89
CA LEU A 271 -20.25 -6.85 -21.90
C LEU A 271 -20.60 -5.37 -21.67
N ASP A 272 -20.81 -4.97 -20.42
CA ASP A 272 -21.13 -3.58 -20.09
C ASP A 272 -19.93 -2.65 -20.36
N VAL A 273 -18.72 -3.04 -19.96
CA VAL A 273 -17.49 -2.29 -20.26
C VAL A 273 -17.25 -2.22 -21.78
N ARG A 274 -17.50 -3.32 -22.52
CA ARG A 274 -17.45 -3.29 -23.99
C ARG A 274 -18.41 -2.24 -24.56
N LYS A 275 -19.63 -2.19 -24.04
CA LYS A 275 -20.61 -1.19 -24.46
C LYS A 275 -20.12 0.23 -24.16
N LEU A 276 -19.60 0.50 -22.96
CA LEU A 276 -19.04 1.81 -22.61
C LEU A 276 -17.88 2.22 -23.55
N PHE A 277 -17.04 1.27 -23.96
CA PHE A 277 -15.96 1.52 -24.91
C PHE A 277 -16.49 1.83 -26.32
N VAL A 278 -17.40 1.01 -26.85
CA VAL A 278 -18.01 1.21 -28.18
C VAL A 278 -18.77 2.51 -28.25
N ASP A 279 -19.49 2.86 -27.20
CA ASP A 279 -20.26 4.11 -27.10
C ASP A 279 -19.38 5.35 -26.83
N LYS A 280 -18.06 5.19 -26.79
CA LYS A 280 -17.07 6.25 -26.53
C LYS A 280 -17.26 6.95 -25.17
N ILE A 281 -17.76 6.21 -24.20
CA ILE A 281 -17.79 6.64 -22.80
C ILE A 281 -16.40 6.52 -22.19
N MET A 282 -15.69 5.43 -22.48
CA MET A 282 -14.30 5.22 -22.07
C MET A 282 -13.32 5.79 -23.09
N SER A 283 -12.15 6.22 -22.63
CA SER A 283 -11.06 6.66 -23.51
C SER A 283 -10.69 5.54 -24.50
N GLN A 284 -10.49 5.90 -25.76
CA GLN A 284 -10.24 4.92 -26.83
C GLN A 284 -8.80 4.38 -26.82
N ASP A 285 -7.90 5.06 -26.12
CA ASP A 285 -6.49 4.70 -25.92
C ASP A 285 -6.24 3.96 -24.59
N VAL A 286 -7.27 3.40 -23.99
CA VAL A 286 -7.25 2.76 -22.65
C VAL A 286 -6.12 1.73 -22.45
N LEU A 287 -5.68 1.04 -23.51
CA LEU A 287 -4.59 0.07 -23.46
C LEU A 287 -3.19 0.67 -23.60
N THR A 288 -3.08 1.92 -24.01
CA THR A 288 -1.81 2.58 -24.35
C THR A 288 -1.56 3.86 -23.58
N ASN A 289 -2.59 4.39 -22.92
CA ASN A 289 -2.47 5.61 -22.13
C ASN A 289 -1.60 5.37 -20.89
N LYS A 290 -0.58 6.21 -20.73
CA LYS A 290 0.34 6.22 -19.59
C LYS A 290 0.21 7.46 -18.72
N THR A 291 -0.66 8.39 -19.10
CA THR A 291 -0.90 9.60 -18.32
C THR A 291 -1.78 9.25 -17.12
N SER A 292 -1.44 9.78 -15.97
CA SER A 292 -2.25 9.64 -14.77
C SER A 292 -3.68 10.13 -15.03
N SER A 293 -4.68 9.29 -14.73
CA SER A 293 -6.09 9.64 -14.87
C SER A 293 -6.47 10.83 -13.99
N ALA A 294 -5.90 10.93 -12.80
CA ALA A 294 -6.06 12.07 -11.91
C ALA A 294 -5.53 13.36 -12.54
N GLU A 295 -4.33 13.34 -13.12
CA GLU A 295 -3.76 14.51 -13.80
C GLU A 295 -4.65 15.00 -14.95
N MET A 296 -5.19 14.09 -15.77
CA MET A 296 -6.09 14.46 -16.86
C MET A 296 -7.40 15.06 -16.36
N GLN A 297 -7.94 14.58 -15.23
CA GLN A 297 -9.12 15.17 -14.60
C GLN A 297 -8.84 16.58 -14.10
N LEU A 298 -7.69 16.80 -13.46
CA LEU A 298 -7.26 18.11 -12.99
C LEU A 298 -6.97 19.10 -14.12
N GLN A 299 -6.68 18.61 -15.33
CA GLN A 299 -6.54 19.43 -16.55
C GLN A 299 -7.87 19.66 -17.30
N ASN A 300 -9.01 19.34 -16.74
CA ASN A 300 -10.34 19.45 -17.36
C ASN A 300 -10.50 18.64 -18.65
N LYS A 301 -9.80 17.54 -18.80
CA LYS A 301 -9.90 16.66 -19.99
C LYS A 301 -10.84 15.48 -19.77
N VAL A 302 -11.18 15.20 -18.51
CA VAL A 302 -11.90 14.00 -18.09
C VAL A 302 -12.94 14.34 -17.05
N ALA A 303 -14.13 13.74 -17.16
CA ALA A 303 -15.22 13.97 -16.21
C ALA A 303 -15.25 13.00 -15.04
N ALA A 304 -14.78 11.77 -15.23
CA ALA A 304 -14.79 10.75 -14.18
C ALA A 304 -13.50 9.91 -14.18
N THR A 305 -12.96 9.64 -12.98
CA THR A 305 -11.78 8.79 -12.78
C THR A 305 -11.99 7.84 -11.60
N PRO A 306 -11.67 6.54 -11.73
CA PRO A 306 -11.56 5.64 -10.60
C PRO A 306 -10.42 6.07 -9.67
N GLN A 307 -10.64 5.99 -8.35
CA GLN A 307 -9.66 6.39 -7.35
C GLN A 307 -9.61 5.40 -6.18
N MET A 308 -8.42 5.24 -5.60
CA MET A 308 -8.22 4.43 -4.40
C MET A 308 -8.35 5.28 -3.13
N ALA A 309 -9.43 6.05 -3.03
CA ALA A 309 -9.76 6.91 -1.90
C ALA A 309 -11.28 7.02 -1.77
N PHE A 310 -11.81 7.23 -0.55
CA PHE A 310 -13.23 7.52 -0.35
C PHE A 310 -13.56 8.99 -0.45
N GLY A 311 -12.62 9.87 -0.13
CA GLY A 311 -12.79 11.32 -0.19
C GLY A 311 -11.84 11.97 -1.17
N ILE A 312 -12.20 13.17 -1.58
CA ILE A 312 -11.37 13.98 -2.47
C ILE A 312 -10.31 14.69 -1.62
N PRO A 313 -9.02 14.42 -1.84
CA PRO A 313 -7.96 15.15 -1.15
C PRO A 313 -8.07 16.65 -1.44
N LYS A 314 -7.92 17.49 -0.40
CA LYS A 314 -7.98 18.95 -0.56
C LYS A 314 -7.11 19.47 -1.72
N PRO A 315 -5.86 19.02 -1.90
CA PRO A 315 -5.02 19.48 -3.00
C PRO A 315 -5.62 19.23 -4.40
N PHE A 316 -6.45 18.20 -4.57
CA PHE A 316 -7.11 17.91 -5.85
C PHE A 316 -8.09 19.00 -6.25
N ASN A 317 -8.99 19.40 -5.34
CA ASN A 317 -9.93 20.49 -5.62
C ASN A 317 -9.19 21.83 -5.80
N ASP A 318 -8.14 22.08 -5.01
CA ASP A 318 -7.34 23.31 -5.13
C ASP A 318 -6.62 23.39 -6.50
N GLN A 319 -6.08 22.27 -6.99
CA GLN A 319 -5.44 22.19 -8.32
C GLN A 319 -6.46 22.34 -9.44
N LEU A 320 -7.61 21.67 -9.33
CA LEU A 320 -8.67 21.83 -10.34
C LEU A 320 -9.12 23.29 -10.46
N LYS A 321 -9.30 23.99 -9.35
CA LYS A 321 -9.69 25.39 -9.31
C LYS A 321 -8.65 26.36 -9.92
N GLN A 322 -7.37 25.98 -9.96
CA GLN A 322 -6.34 26.76 -10.65
C GLN A 322 -6.54 26.77 -12.16
N VAL A 323 -7.07 25.67 -12.74
CA VAL A 323 -7.37 25.52 -14.17
C VAL A 323 -8.81 25.93 -14.46
N MET A 324 -9.72 25.64 -13.53
CA MET A 324 -11.15 25.91 -13.61
C MET A 324 -11.65 26.46 -12.28
N PRO A 325 -11.83 27.78 -12.15
CA PRO A 325 -12.26 28.42 -10.89
C PRO A 325 -13.57 27.85 -10.33
N ASP A 326 -14.52 27.49 -11.18
CA ASP A 326 -15.81 26.89 -10.80
C ASP A 326 -15.78 25.35 -10.78
N GLY A 327 -14.62 24.73 -11.05
CA GLY A 327 -14.46 23.27 -11.05
C GLY A 327 -14.58 22.68 -9.64
N GLU A 328 -15.39 21.64 -9.51
CA GLU A 328 -15.57 20.91 -8.25
C GLU A 328 -15.69 19.41 -8.51
N LEU A 329 -15.05 18.62 -7.67
CA LEU A 329 -15.14 17.15 -7.69
C LEU A 329 -16.06 16.66 -6.57
N GLU A 330 -16.71 15.52 -6.81
CA GLU A 330 -17.38 14.73 -5.79
C GLU A 330 -17.03 13.25 -5.92
N ALA A 331 -17.06 12.52 -4.81
CA ALA A 331 -16.75 11.10 -4.77
C ALA A 331 -18.03 10.26 -4.84
N VAL A 332 -18.13 9.41 -5.85
CA VAL A 332 -19.18 8.38 -5.96
C VAL A 332 -18.65 7.10 -5.32
N ARG A 333 -19.27 6.69 -4.22
CA ARG A 333 -18.92 5.52 -3.42
C ARG A 333 -19.94 4.42 -3.67
N LEU A 334 -19.47 3.32 -4.28
CA LEU A 334 -20.33 2.15 -4.58
C LEU A 334 -20.08 0.98 -3.62
N PHE A 335 -19.39 1.24 -2.50
CA PHE A 335 -19.06 0.24 -1.49
C PHE A 335 -20.15 0.14 -0.42
N ASP A 336 -20.60 -1.09 -0.11
CA ASP A 336 -21.60 -1.32 0.95
C ASP A 336 -20.93 -1.29 2.33
N ILE A 337 -21.36 -0.37 3.19
CA ILE A 337 -20.87 -0.22 4.57
C ILE A 337 -21.81 -0.87 5.61
N THR A 338 -22.54 -1.91 5.23
CA THR A 338 -23.30 -2.71 6.18
C THR A 338 -22.38 -3.70 6.93
N PRO A 339 -22.34 -3.67 8.27
CA PRO A 339 -21.50 -4.61 9.04
C PRO A 339 -21.80 -6.07 8.71
N GLY A 340 -20.75 -6.88 8.58
CA GLY A 340 -20.81 -8.31 8.28
C GLY A 340 -21.08 -8.68 6.82
N LYS A 341 -21.34 -7.70 5.95
CA LYS A 341 -21.59 -7.95 4.52
C LYS A 341 -20.32 -8.17 3.70
N ASN A 342 -19.21 -7.57 4.11
CA ASN A 342 -17.97 -7.64 3.38
C ASN A 342 -17.04 -8.71 3.96
N LEU A 343 -16.38 -9.46 3.08
CA LEU A 343 -15.30 -10.36 3.46
C LEU A 343 -13.98 -9.59 3.54
N SER A 344 -13.18 -9.89 4.56
CA SER A 344 -11.79 -9.47 4.63
C SER A 344 -10.89 -10.67 4.90
N ASN A 345 -9.78 -10.76 4.17
CA ASN A 345 -8.70 -11.69 4.46
C ASN A 345 -7.65 -11.11 5.41
N PHE A 346 -7.83 -9.87 5.87
CA PHE A 346 -6.92 -9.14 6.75
C PHE A 346 -5.46 -9.05 6.24
N LYS A 347 -5.22 -9.36 4.97
CA LYS A 347 -3.92 -9.15 4.33
C LYS A 347 -3.70 -7.67 4.07
N MET A 348 -2.50 -7.22 4.39
CA MET A 348 -2.06 -5.86 4.10
C MET A 348 -1.25 -5.84 2.81
N ASP A 349 -1.30 -4.69 2.14
CA ASP A 349 -0.62 -4.52 0.86
C ASP A 349 0.83 -4.02 1.02
N ASN A 350 1.19 -3.49 2.20
CA ASN A 350 2.46 -2.83 2.45
C ASN A 350 3.06 -3.24 3.80
N PHE A 351 4.38 -3.27 3.87
CA PHE A 351 5.12 -3.67 5.07
C PHE A 351 6.39 -2.86 5.23
N ILE A 352 6.83 -2.71 6.49
CA ILE A 352 8.18 -2.30 6.82
C ILE A 352 8.92 -3.48 7.42
N CYS A 353 10.05 -3.86 6.83
CA CYS A 353 10.84 -5.03 7.18
C CYS A 353 12.17 -4.62 7.82
N ILE A 354 12.64 -5.40 8.78
CA ILE A 354 14.01 -5.28 9.30
C ILE A 354 14.91 -6.20 8.48
N VAL A 355 15.98 -5.63 7.91
CA VAL A 355 16.90 -6.38 7.06
C VAL A 355 17.73 -7.34 7.90
N LYS A 356 17.89 -8.59 7.45
CA LYS A 356 18.57 -9.66 8.19
C LYS A 356 20.01 -9.32 8.58
N THR A 357 20.71 -8.60 7.70
CA THR A 357 22.11 -8.18 7.91
C THR A 357 22.27 -6.94 8.80
N SER A 358 21.16 -6.28 9.18
CA SER A 358 21.21 -5.15 10.11
C SER A 358 21.90 -5.54 11.43
N LYS A 359 22.78 -4.66 11.89
CA LYS A 359 23.43 -4.78 13.21
C LYS A 359 22.64 -4.10 14.33
N HIS A 360 21.54 -3.44 13.97
CA HIS A 360 20.77 -2.56 14.86
C HIS A 360 19.30 -3.00 14.98
N LYS A 361 19.00 -4.29 14.87
CA LYS A 361 17.64 -4.85 14.82
C LYS A 361 16.77 -4.45 16.00
N ASP A 362 17.34 -4.52 17.21
CA ASP A 362 16.66 -4.09 18.43
C ASP A 362 16.28 -2.61 18.35
N ARG A 363 17.23 -1.77 17.90
CA ARG A 363 17.01 -0.33 17.76
C ARG A 363 16.04 0.01 16.64
N ALA A 364 16.04 -0.78 15.55
CA ALA A 364 15.06 -0.65 14.47
C ALA A 364 13.63 -0.94 14.97
N MET A 365 13.43 -2.00 15.76
CA MET A 365 12.13 -2.28 16.37
C MET A 365 11.73 -1.20 17.39
N MET A 366 12.66 -0.72 18.21
CA MET A 366 12.40 0.38 19.15
C MET A 366 11.99 1.67 18.43
N PHE A 367 12.58 1.95 17.26
CA PHE A 367 12.16 3.07 16.40
C PHE A 367 10.75 2.87 15.87
N LEU A 368 10.40 1.68 15.36
CA LEU A 368 9.03 1.39 14.91
C LEU A 368 8.03 1.51 16.06
N ASP A 369 8.37 1.09 17.26
CA ASP A 369 7.54 1.26 18.44
C ASP A 369 7.36 2.71 18.85
N TRP A 370 8.46 3.48 18.82
CA TRP A 370 8.46 4.93 19.04
C TRP A 370 7.54 5.65 18.03
N ALA A 371 7.62 5.26 16.74
CA ALA A 371 6.79 5.80 15.67
C ALA A 371 5.28 5.46 15.82
N ASN A 372 4.95 4.42 16.59
CA ASN A 372 3.56 4.03 16.89
C ASN A 372 3.02 4.64 18.20
N ARG A 373 3.63 5.70 18.72
CA ARG A 373 3.03 6.58 19.73
C ARG A 373 2.42 7.80 19.05
N GLN A 374 1.24 8.26 19.49
CA GLN A 374 0.45 9.30 18.80
C GLN A 374 1.28 10.56 18.46
N GLU A 375 2.01 11.10 19.42
CA GLU A 375 2.79 12.33 19.24
C GLU A 375 3.94 12.21 18.24
N ASN A 376 4.48 11.00 18.07
CA ASN A 376 5.55 10.72 17.13
C ASN A 376 5.00 10.32 15.76
N TYR A 377 3.86 9.62 15.77
CA TYR A 377 3.08 9.33 14.57
C TYR A 377 2.68 10.63 13.87
N ASP A 378 2.07 11.55 14.62
CA ASP A 378 1.66 12.86 14.12
C ASP A 378 2.85 13.66 13.56
N LEU A 379 4.02 13.62 14.22
CA LEU A 379 5.22 14.30 13.73
C LEU A 379 5.70 13.72 12.39
N LEU A 380 5.75 12.41 12.27
CA LEU A 380 6.18 11.73 11.04
C LEU A 380 5.17 11.90 9.90
N GLU A 381 3.88 11.84 10.20
CA GLU A 381 2.77 11.92 9.25
C GLU A 381 2.48 13.36 8.82
N ARG A 382 2.45 14.29 9.77
CA ARG A 382 1.90 15.64 9.57
C ARG A 382 2.93 16.75 9.75
N GLY A 383 4.11 16.42 10.26
CA GLY A 383 5.14 17.39 10.59
C GLY A 383 4.99 18.02 11.98
N ILE A 384 5.54 19.20 12.16
CA ILE A 384 5.62 19.89 13.44
C ILE A 384 4.29 20.58 13.73
N GLU A 385 3.66 20.22 14.87
CA GLU A 385 2.44 20.86 15.33
C GLU A 385 2.66 22.35 15.61
N GLY A 386 1.72 23.19 15.19
CA GLY A 386 1.82 24.65 15.25
C GLY A 386 2.61 25.29 14.10
N VAL A 387 3.31 24.47 13.28
CA VAL A 387 4.04 24.93 12.08
C VAL A 387 3.39 24.36 10.81
N ASN A 388 3.29 23.05 10.73
CA ASN A 388 2.74 22.36 9.55
C ASN A 388 1.23 22.09 9.70
N TRP A 389 0.80 21.81 10.91
CA TRP A 389 -0.58 21.46 11.23
C TRP A 389 -0.94 21.88 12.67
N LYS A 390 -2.21 21.80 13.01
CA LYS A 390 -2.71 21.93 14.40
C LYS A 390 -3.79 20.89 14.66
N SER A 391 -3.88 20.41 15.90
CA SER A 391 -4.97 19.52 16.34
C SER A 391 -6.30 20.27 16.41
N VAL A 392 -7.39 19.54 16.09
CA VAL A 392 -8.78 19.97 16.23
C VAL A 392 -9.52 18.90 17.04
N GLY A 393 -9.70 19.16 18.33
CA GLY A 393 -10.16 18.09 19.25
C GLY A 393 -9.18 16.92 19.32
N ASP A 394 -9.70 15.74 19.70
CA ASP A 394 -8.84 14.57 19.96
C ASP A 394 -8.43 13.79 18.70
N HIS A 395 -9.22 13.85 17.63
CA HIS A 395 -9.09 12.97 16.48
C HIS A 395 -9.02 13.68 15.13
N GLN A 396 -9.06 15.02 15.09
CA GLN A 396 -9.01 15.77 13.85
C GLN A 396 -7.80 16.69 13.78
N TYR A 397 -7.48 17.17 12.58
CA TYR A 397 -6.42 18.14 12.35
C TYR A 397 -6.80 19.15 11.25
N GLU A 398 -6.18 20.31 11.29
CA GLU A 398 -6.14 21.28 10.21
C GLU A 398 -4.70 21.47 9.71
N THR A 399 -4.54 21.56 8.41
CA THR A 399 -3.25 21.86 7.78
C THR A 399 -2.99 23.37 7.84
N LEU A 400 -1.82 23.77 8.31
CA LEU A 400 -1.37 25.16 8.34
C LEU A 400 -0.54 25.52 7.11
N ASN A 401 0.27 24.57 6.62
CA ASN A 401 0.94 24.67 5.34
C ASN A 401 0.86 23.31 4.61
N ASN A 402 1.04 23.30 3.29
CA ASN A 402 0.64 22.16 2.45
C ASN A 402 1.62 20.98 2.45
N ASP A 403 2.72 21.02 3.19
CA ASP A 403 3.75 19.99 3.12
C ASP A 403 4.06 19.46 4.52
N GLY A 404 3.19 18.58 5.01
CA GLY A 404 3.21 18.04 6.35
C GLY A 404 4.40 17.15 6.67
N GLY A 405 4.18 15.85 6.74
CA GLY A 405 5.11 14.89 7.27
C GLY A 405 6.25 14.46 6.34
N ILE A 406 6.99 13.46 6.80
CA ILE A 406 8.10 12.86 6.03
C ILE A 406 7.57 11.81 5.06
N VAL A 407 7.01 10.74 5.61
CA VAL A 407 6.50 9.59 4.87
C VAL A 407 5.48 8.84 5.72
N SER A 408 4.24 8.85 5.33
CA SER A 408 3.18 8.23 6.11
C SER A 408 3.00 6.75 5.83
N PHE A 409 2.36 6.42 4.73
CA PHE A 409 1.95 5.05 4.49
C PHE A 409 3.12 4.10 4.17
N GLN A 410 4.26 4.61 3.78
CA GLN A 410 5.42 3.81 3.40
C GLN A 410 6.30 3.38 4.59
N LEU A 411 6.09 3.97 5.76
CA LEU A 411 6.91 3.68 6.94
C LEU A 411 6.11 3.20 8.13
N MET A 412 4.90 3.73 8.37
CA MET A 412 4.23 3.52 9.65
C MET A 412 2.71 3.58 9.62
N LEU A 413 2.07 3.58 8.45
CA LEU A 413 0.62 3.73 8.34
C LEU A 413 -0.14 2.87 9.35
N ASN A 414 -0.90 3.52 10.23
CA ASN A 414 -1.63 2.90 11.32
C ASN A 414 -2.99 3.59 11.54
N PRO A 415 -4.10 2.98 11.16
CA PRO A 415 -5.42 3.60 11.22
C PRO A 415 -5.89 3.96 12.63
N VAL A 416 -5.36 3.29 13.66
CA VAL A 416 -5.70 3.61 15.06
C VAL A 416 -5.13 4.96 15.50
N LEU A 417 -4.04 5.40 14.88
CA LEU A 417 -3.35 6.65 15.17
C LEU A 417 -3.68 7.77 14.17
N GLU A 418 -4.37 7.43 13.08
CA GLU A 418 -4.75 8.40 12.06
C GLU A 418 -5.68 9.47 12.61
N ARG A 419 -5.35 10.73 12.32
CA ARG A 419 -6.25 11.86 12.51
C ARG A 419 -6.99 12.17 11.22
N GLU A 420 -8.24 12.50 11.34
CA GLU A 420 -9.06 12.92 10.22
C GLU A 420 -8.87 14.43 9.95
N TRP A 421 -8.79 14.80 8.70
CA TRP A 421 -8.78 16.22 8.35
C TRP A 421 -10.12 16.85 8.70
N ALA A 422 -10.11 18.00 9.40
CA ALA A 422 -11.34 18.68 9.87
C ALA A 422 -12.28 19.16 8.74
N GLY A 423 -11.77 19.21 7.49
CA GLY A 423 -12.58 19.49 6.30
C GLY A 423 -13.09 18.25 5.57
N THR A 424 -12.91 17.04 6.13
CA THR A 424 -13.48 15.80 5.58
C THR A 424 -14.99 15.84 5.62
N ASP A 425 -15.64 15.54 4.51
CA ASP A 425 -17.11 15.45 4.49
C ASP A 425 -17.60 14.25 5.31
N GLU A 426 -18.81 14.37 5.86
CA GLU A 426 -19.40 13.37 6.76
C GLU A 426 -19.48 11.96 6.12
N GLU A 427 -19.77 11.89 4.83
CA GLU A 427 -19.83 10.61 4.11
C GLU A 427 -18.45 9.96 3.98
N THR A 428 -17.42 10.73 3.66
CA THR A 428 -16.03 10.23 3.64
C THR A 428 -15.63 9.70 5.01
N ALA A 429 -15.89 10.48 6.07
CA ALA A 429 -15.62 10.10 7.45
C ALA A 429 -16.27 8.76 7.82
N LYS A 430 -17.54 8.61 7.49
CA LYS A 430 -18.32 7.39 7.75
C LYS A 430 -17.72 6.16 7.06
N TYR A 431 -17.34 6.28 5.78
CA TYR A 431 -16.71 5.18 5.05
C TYR A 431 -15.33 4.83 5.62
N SER A 432 -14.52 5.82 5.95
CA SER A 432 -13.18 5.63 6.53
C SER A 432 -13.26 4.96 7.90
N GLN A 433 -14.17 5.40 8.76
CA GLN A 433 -14.41 4.79 10.08
C GLN A 433 -14.89 3.33 9.94
N PHE A 434 -15.79 3.06 8.98
CA PHE A 434 -16.27 1.71 8.73
C PHE A 434 -15.14 0.74 8.38
N ILE A 435 -14.27 1.11 7.43
CA ILE A 435 -13.20 0.21 6.96
C ILE A 435 -12.05 0.06 7.95
N ALA A 436 -11.91 0.96 8.90
CA ALA A 436 -10.89 0.88 9.95
C ALA A 436 -11.24 -0.11 11.07
N GLN A 437 -12.47 -0.63 11.11
CA GLN A 437 -12.95 -1.52 12.18
C GLN A 437 -13.01 -2.97 11.69
N ALA A 438 -12.18 -3.84 12.27
CA ALA A 438 -12.13 -5.27 11.93
C ALA A 438 -13.48 -5.98 12.07
N ASP A 439 -14.26 -5.63 13.10
CA ASP A 439 -15.54 -6.26 13.42
C ASP A 439 -16.64 -5.96 12.39
N ASN A 440 -16.45 -5.00 11.52
CA ASN A 440 -17.35 -4.73 10.40
C ASN A 440 -17.25 -5.76 9.29
N PHE A 441 -16.23 -6.64 9.32
CA PHE A 441 -15.95 -7.59 8.25
C PHE A 441 -16.15 -9.04 8.69
N THR A 442 -16.72 -9.83 7.80
CA THR A 442 -16.69 -11.29 7.94
C THR A 442 -15.30 -11.82 7.55
N LYS A 443 -14.71 -12.64 8.41
CA LYS A 443 -13.40 -13.25 8.14
C LYS A 443 -13.49 -14.18 6.94
N ASP A 444 -12.60 -13.97 5.96
CA ASP A 444 -12.43 -14.86 4.82
C ASP A 444 -11.84 -16.19 5.30
N ILE A 445 -12.43 -17.31 4.88
CA ILE A 445 -11.91 -18.64 5.18
C ILE A 445 -10.47 -18.82 4.65
N MET A 446 -10.10 -18.06 3.62
CA MET A 446 -8.77 -18.06 3.02
C MET A 446 -7.75 -17.20 3.76
N THR A 447 -8.12 -16.59 4.89
CA THR A 447 -7.19 -15.78 5.70
C THR A 447 -5.95 -16.59 6.09
N GLY A 448 -4.77 -16.10 5.73
CA GLY A 448 -3.49 -16.76 5.93
C GLY A 448 -3.08 -17.74 4.83
N PHE A 449 -3.93 -17.99 3.83
CA PHE A 449 -3.54 -18.79 2.67
C PHE A 449 -2.62 -18.00 1.73
N SER A 450 -1.57 -18.66 1.27
CA SER A 450 -0.70 -18.17 0.18
C SER A 450 -0.45 -19.31 -0.79
N PHE A 451 -0.66 -19.06 -2.08
CA PHE A 451 -0.42 -20.05 -3.12
C PHE A 451 1.09 -20.15 -3.42
N ASP A 452 1.63 -21.36 -3.35
CA ASP A 452 2.98 -21.68 -3.85
C ASP A 452 2.91 -22.08 -5.33
N PRO A 453 3.37 -21.25 -6.27
CA PRO A 453 3.34 -21.55 -7.69
C PRO A 453 4.42 -22.54 -8.14
N THR A 454 5.37 -22.91 -7.27
CA THR A 454 6.54 -23.74 -7.63
C THR A 454 6.18 -25.02 -8.39
N PRO A 455 5.15 -25.81 -7.98
CA PRO A 455 4.77 -27.03 -8.69
C PRO A 455 4.26 -26.80 -10.12
N VAL A 456 3.76 -25.60 -10.42
CA VAL A 456 3.15 -25.24 -11.73
C VAL A 456 3.75 -23.96 -12.31
N LYS A 457 5.01 -23.65 -11.94
CA LYS A 457 5.68 -22.39 -12.36
C LYS A 457 5.73 -22.20 -13.88
N ASN A 458 5.89 -23.30 -14.64
CA ASN A 458 5.94 -23.23 -16.10
C ASN A 458 4.55 -22.89 -16.68
N GLU A 459 3.50 -23.49 -16.13
CA GLU A 459 2.12 -23.22 -16.49
C GLU A 459 1.73 -21.78 -16.15
N VAL A 460 2.14 -21.28 -14.99
CA VAL A 460 1.91 -19.87 -14.59
C VAL A 460 2.60 -18.92 -15.58
N ALA A 461 3.85 -19.14 -15.93
CA ALA A 461 4.57 -18.30 -16.90
C ALA A 461 3.94 -18.37 -18.32
N GLN A 462 3.54 -19.58 -18.74
CA GLN A 462 2.83 -19.78 -20.01
C GLN A 462 1.49 -19.06 -20.02
N PHE A 463 0.70 -19.20 -18.94
CA PHE A 463 -0.60 -18.55 -18.85
C PHE A 463 -0.46 -17.02 -18.79
N ALA A 464 0.50 -16.48 -18.07
CA ALA A 464 0.77 -15.03 -18.04
C ALA A 464 1.01 -14.47 -19.45
N THR A 465 1.73 -15.20 -20.31
CA THR A 465 1.94 -14.83 -21.72
C THR A 465 0.66 -14.84 -22.53
N ILE A 466 -0.19 -15.86 -22.34
CA ILE A 466 -1.49 -15.95 -23.01
C ILE A 466 -2.43 -14.85 -22.49
N GLN A 467 -2.48 -14.64 -21.18
CA GLN A 467 -3.29 -13.62 -20.52
C GLN A 467 -2.98 -12.21 -21.03
N ALA A 468 -1.70 -11.88 -21.21
CA ALA A 468 -1.25 -10.58 -21.72
C ALA A 468 -1.80 -10.24 -23.12
N LYS A 469 -2.16 -11.24 -23.94
CA LYS A 469 -2.75 -11.00 -25.26
C LYS A 469 -4.22 -10.59 -25.21
N TYR A 470 -4.97 -11.02 -24.21
CA TYR A 470 -6.43 -10.97 -24.22
C TYR A 470 -7.05 -10.24 -23.04
N TYR A 471 -6.49 -10.42 -21.83
CA TYR A 471 -7.17 -10.04 -20.59
C TYR A 471 -7.47 -8.55 -20.53
N SER A 472 -6.45 -7.70 -20.63
CA SER A 472 -6.64 -6.25 -20.58
C SER A 472 -7.57 -5.74 -21.69
N GLY A 473 -7.46 -6.30 -22.90
CA GLY A 473 -8.33 -5.91 -24.01
C GLY A 473 -9.80 -6.27 -23.78
N LEU A 474 -10.08 -7.45 -23.21
CA LEU A 474 -11.44 -7.89 -22.90
C LEU A 474 -12.02 -7.11 -21.70
N PHE A 475 -11.28 -6.99 -20.63
CA PHE A 475 -11.75 -6.37 -19.39
C PHE A 475 -11.79 -4.83 -19.46
N ASN A 476 -11.12 -4.23 -20.42
CA ASN A 476 -11.19 -2.79 -20.71
C ASN A 476 -12.08 -2.46 -21.94
N GLY A 477 -12.77 -3.45 -22.48
CA GLY A 477 -13.73 -3.27 -23.56
C GLY A 477 -13.13 -3.04 -24.96
N ALA A 478 -11.80 -3.04 -25.11
CA ALA A 478 -11.15 -2.80 -26.40
C ALA A 478 -11.31 -3.98 -27.37
N LEU A 479 -11.38 -5.22 -26.86
CA LEU A 479 -11.60 -6.41 -27.68
C LEU A 479 -13.07 -6.84 -27.63
N ASP A 480 -13.55 -7.40 -28.74
CA ASP A 480 -14.89 -7.97 -28.82
C ASP A 480 -14.99 -9.25 -27.97
N PRO A 481 -15.89 -9.31 -26.96
CA PRO A 481 -15.96 -10.45 -26.06
C PRO A 481 -16.36 -11.76 -26.75
N ASP A 482 -17.24 -11.73 -27.73
CA ASP A 482 -17.74 -12.94 -28.39
C ASP A 482 -16.64 -13.59 -29.25
N GLU A 483 -15.79 -12.80 -29.88
CA GLU A 483 -14.67 -13.28 -30.68
C GLU A 483 -13.47 -13.67 -29.81
N TYR A 484 -13.02 -12.75 -28.94
CA TYR A 484 -11.72 -12.89 -28.27
C TYR A 484 -11.76 -13.76 -27.03
N PHE A 485 -12.89 -13.89 -26.35
CA PHE A 485 -13.01 -14.87 -25.26
C PHE A 485 -12.87 -16.30 -25.77
N VAL A 486 -13.41 -16.62 -26.94
CA VAL A 486 -13.27 -17.94 -27.56
C VAL A 486 -11.80 -18.25 -27.88
N LYS A 487 -11.08 -17.28 -28.45
CA LYS A 487 -9.64 -17.41 -28.74
C LYS A 487 -8.83 -17.55 -27.45
N PHE A 488 -9.11 -16.74 -26.45
CA PHE A 488 -8.45 -16.80 -25.14
C PHE A 488 -8.65 -18.17 -24.48
N LYS A 489 -9.89 -18.66 -24.49
CA LYS A 489 -10.21 -20.00 -23.96
C LYS A 489 -9.46 -21.09 -24.71
N ALA A 490 -9.45 -21.08 -26.03
CA ALA A 490 -8.78 -22.09 -26.85
C ALA A 490 -7.28 -22.18 -26.58
N GLU A 491 -6.61 -21.03 -26.34
CA GLU A 491 -5.17 -21.02 -26.01
C GLU A 491 -4.88 -21.36 -24.54
N GLY A 492 -5.76 -20.92 -23.61
CA GLY A 492 -5.44 -20.87 -22.18
C GLY A 492 -6.10 -21.94 -21.31
N GLU A 493 -7.20 -22.59 -21.74
CA GLU A 493 -8.03 -23.43 -20.88
C GLU A 493 -7.25 -24.60 -20.24
N THR A 494 -6.49 -25.34 -21.05
CA THR A 494 -5.71 -26.50 -20.57
C THR A 494 -4.65 -26.09 -19.55
N VAL A 495 -3.97 -24.98 -19.80
CA VAL A 495 -2.92 -24.47 -18.91
C VAL A 495 -3.54 -23.98 -17.60
N LEU A 496 -4.62 -23.21 -17.70
CA LEU A 496 -5.32 -22.68 -16.52
C LEU A 496 -5.91 -23.79 -15.64
N LYS A 497 -6.38 -24.88 -16.26
CA LYS A 497 -6.90 -26.03 -15.53
C LYS A 497 -5.86 -26.71 -14.65
N LYS A 498 -4.62 -26.82 -15.13
CA LYS A 498 -3.51 -27.37 -14.33
C LYS A 498 -3.21 -26.50 -13.12
N ILE A 499 -3.16 -25.17 -13.32
CA ILE A 499 -2.94 -24.20 -12.24
C ILE A 499 -4.08 -24.28 -11.23
N GLN A 500 -5.33 -24.33 -11.69
CA GLN A 500 -6.52 -24.48 -10.83
C GLN A 500 -6.43 -25.75 -9.98
N THR A 501 -6.03 -26.87 -10.57
CA THR A 501 -5.94 -28.15 -9.86
C THR A 501 -4.91 -28.10 -8.72
N GLU A 502 -3.74 -27.53 -8.97
CA GLU A 502 -2.72 -27.37 -7.93
C GLU A 502 -3.15 -26.35 -6.87
N LEU A 503 -3.72 -25.23 -7.28
CA LEU A 503 -4.25 -24.23 -6.37
C LEU A 503 -5.32 -24.84 -5.44
N GLN A 504 -6.30 -25.55 -5.98
CA GLN A 504 -7.36 -26.17 -5.17
C GLN A 504 -6.80 -27.20 -4.18
N LYS A 505 -5.85 -28.03 -4.61
CA LYS A 505 -5.17 -28.95 -3.71
C LYS A 505 -4.53 -28.23 -2.53
N GLN A 506 -3.80 -27.13 -2.78
CA GLN A 506 -3.18 -26.35 -1.70
C GLN A 506 -4.21 -25.67 -0.80
N VAL A 507 -5.33 -25.22 -1.34
CA VAL A 507 -6.45 -24.69 -0.57
C VAL A 507 -7.04 -25.79 0.34
N ASP A 508 -7.29 -26.98 -0.19
CA ASP A 508 -7.83 -28.11 0.59
C ASP A 508 -6.87 -28.52 1.71
N ASP A 509 -5.57 -28.60 1.42
CA ASP A 509 -4.52 -28.89 2.41
C ASP A 509 -4.42 -27.80 3.50
N PHE A 510 -4.62 -26.55 3.13
CA PHE A 510 -4.63 -25.43 4.09
C PHE A 510 -5.86 -25.48 5.00
N LEU A 511 -7.04 -25.68 4.41
CA LEU A 511 -8.29 -25.72 5.17
C LEU A 511 -8.38 -26.93 6.09
N ALA A 512 -7.79 -28.06 5.71
CA ALA A 512 -7.74 -29.26 6.55
C ALA A 512 -6.85 -29.11 7.81
N LYS A 513 -5.96 -28.08 7.84
CA LYS A 513 -5.08 -27.77 8.96
C LYS A 513 -5.63 -26.71 9.93
N LYS A 514 -6.76 -26.07 9.58
CA LYS A 514 -7.48 -25.10 10.42
C LYS A 514 -8.42 -25.77 11.39
#